data_1e8ec7aef427f3c13e51d832a5ffff57
#
_entry.id   1e8ec7aef427f3c13e51d832a5ffff57
#
_cell.length_a   1.000
_cell.length_b   1.000
_cell.length_c   1.000
_cell.angle_alpha   90.00
_cell.angle_beta   90.00
_cell.angle_gamma   90.00
#
_symmetry.space_group_name_H-M   'P 1'
#
loop_
_entity.id
_entity.type
_entity.pdbx_description
1 polymer ?
#
loop_
_entity_poly.entity_id
_entity_poly.type
_entity_poly.pdbx_seq_one_letter_code
_entity_poly.pdbx_strand_id
1 'polypeptide(L)' 'MLKIRLQGTKNDIRWFVRLLQRDKRFEVNNVSTFFDNVGTDKYKRVYAEVSR' A
#
# COMPACT_ATOMS: atom_id res chain seq x y z
N MET A 1 14.27 3.18 6.78
CA MET A 1 12.91 3.28 6.23
C MET A 1 12.85 2.72 4.82
N LEU A 2 11.86 1.91 4.54
CA LEU A 2 11.64 1.35 3.22
C LEU A 2 10.45 2.03 2.57
N LYS A 3 10.57 2.29 1.28
CA LYS A 3 9.46 2.73 0.46
C LYS A 3 9.01 1.55 -0.40
N ILE A 4 7.74 1.21 -0.32
CA ILE A 4 7.19 0.11 -1.08
C ILE A 4 6.08 0.61 -1.99
N ARG A 5 5.93 -0.06 -3.12
CA ARG A 5 4.86 0.21 -4.07
C ARG A 5 3.94 -1.00 -4.12
N LEU A 6 2.66 -0.77 -3.90
CA LEU A 6 1.63 -1.80 -3.98
C LEU A 6 0.76 -1.52 -5.19
N GLN A 7 0.56 -2.53 -6.01
CA GLN A 7 -0.26 -2.41 -7.21
C GLN A 7 -1.23 -3.58 -7.27
N GLY A 8 -2.49 -3.28 -7.47
CA GLY A 8 -3.54 -4.28 -7.54
C GLY A 8 -4.90 -3.63 -7.44
N THR A 9 -5.93 -4.43 -7.15
CA THR A 9 -7.25 -3.89 -6.90
C THR A 9 -7.27 -3.12 -5.59
N LYS A 10 -8.21 -2.20 -5.46
CA LYS A 10 -8.39 -1.44 -4.22
C LYS A 10 -8.56 -2.35 -3.02
N ASN A 11 -9.37 -3.40 -3.17
CA ASN A 11 -9.65 -4.32 -2.07
C ASN A 11 -8.40 -5.09 -1.64
N ASP A 12 -7.60 -5.54 -2.60
CA ASP A 12 -6.36 -6.25 -2.31
C ASP A 12 -5.35 -5.35 -1.61
N ILE A 13 -5.22 -4.11 -2.07
CA ILE A 13 -4.32 -3.15 -1.45
C ILE A 13 -4.76 -2.87 -0.02
N ARG A 14 -6.04 -2.63 0.22
CA ARG A 14 -6.57 -2.38 1.56
C ARG A 14 -6.32 -3.55 2.49
N TRP A 15 -6.54 -4.75 1.99
CA TRP A 15 -6.30 -5.96 2.76
C TRP A 15 -4.84 -6.05 3.20
N PHE A 16 -3.92 -5.85 2.27
CA PHE A 16 -2.49 -5.96 2.57
C PHE A 16 -2.01 -4.85 3.51
N VAL A 17 -2.43 -3.62 3.28
CA VAL A 17 -2.07 -2.49 4.15
C VAL A 17 -2.56 -2.75 5.58
N ARG A 18 -3.76 -3.32 5.73
CA ARG A 18 -4.29 -3.65 7.04
C ARG A 18 -3.42 -4.69 7.75
N LEU A 19 -2.94 -5.69 7.02
CA LEU A 19 -2.02 -6.67 7.59
C LEU A 19 -0.71 -6.03 8.03
N LEU A 20 -0.16 -5.15 7.20
CA LEU A 20 1.06 -4.43 7.55
C LEU A 20 0.89 -3.62 8.83
N GLN A 21 -0.23 -2.95 8.97
CA GLN A 21 -0.49 -2.11 10.14
C GLN A 21 -0.66 -2.90 11.42
N ARG A 22 -1.08 -4.15 11.33
CA ARG A 22 -1.25 -5.04 12.49
C ARG A 22 0.03 -5.72 12.91
N ASP A 23 1.01 -5.81 12.03
CA ASP A 23 2.24 -6.54 12.31
C ASP A 23 3.15 -5.67 13.18
N LYS A 24 3.51 -6.20 14.36
CA LYS A 24 4.32 -5.48 15.32
C LYS A 24 5.81 -5.47 15.01
N ARG A 25 6.23 -6.22 14.00
CA ARG A 25 7.63 -6.30 13.61
C ARG A 25 8.10 -5.06 12.87
N PHE A 26 7.18 -4.26 12.38
CA PHE A 26 7.50 -3.04 11.65
C PHE A 26 6.40 -2.01 11.85
N GLU A 27 6.71 -0.79 11.46
CA GLU A 27 5.82 0.35 11.63
C GLU A 27 5.50 0.94 10.27
N VAL A 28 4.22 1.16 10.00
CA VAL A 28 3.78 1.83 8.78
C VAL A 28 3.69 3.32 9.07
N ASN A 29 4.58 4.09 8.47
CA ASN A 29 4.70 5.52 8.76
C ASN A 29 3.78 6.37 7.90
N ASN A 30 3.57 5.95 6.66
CA ASN A 30 2.76 6.71 5.72
C ASN A 30 2.22 5.81 4.63
N VAL A 31 0.98 6.07 4.22
CA VAL A 31 0.35 5.39 3.09
C VAL A 31 -0.31 6.46 2.22
N SER A 32 0.04 6.48 0.95
CA SER A 32 -0.53 7.46 0.02
C SER A 32 -1.99 7.16 -0.30
N THR A 33 -2.65 8.10 -0.96
CA THR A 33 -3.95 7.85 -1.57
C THR A 33 -3.79 6.88 -2.73
N PHE A 34 -4.91 6.39 -3.26
CA PHE A 34 -4.90 5.54 -4.44
C PHE A 34 -4.62 6.36 -5.69
N PHE A 35 -3.64 5.91 -6.48
CA PHE A 35 -3.36 6.48 -7.78
C PHE A 35 -3.84 5.54 -8.87
N ASP A 36 -4.39 6.10 -9.93
CA ASP A 36 -4.83 5.32 -11.08
C ASP A 36 -3.63 4.89 -11.91
N ASN A 37 -3.69 3.65 -12.41
CA ASN A 37 -2.72 3.20 -13.39
C ASN A 37 -3.17 3.64 -14.78
N VAL A 38 -2.20 4.00 -15.61
CA VAL A 38 -2.48 4.37 -16.99
C VAL A 38 -3.06 3.17 -17.74
N GLY A 39 -4.20 3.40 -18.40
CA GLY A 39 -4.84 2.41 -19.23
C GLY A 39 -5.79 1.46 -18.52
N THR A 40 -6.02 1.61 -17.23
CA THR A 40 -6.97 0.77 -16.51
C THR A 40 -7.55 1.47 -15.29
N ASP A 41 -8.85 1.29 -15.07
CA ASP A 41 -9.53 1.76 -13.85
C ASP A 41 -9.60 0.67 -12.78
N LYS A 42 -9.29 -0.56 -13.15
CA LYS A 42 -9.42 -1.71 -12.27
C LYS A 42 -8.30 -1.78 -11.26
N TYR A 43 -7.09 -1.43 -11.67
CA TYR A 43 -5.91 -1.54 -10.83
C TYR A 43 -5.44 -0.17 -10.39
N LYS A 44 -5.09 -0.09 -9.12
CA LYS A 44 -4.58 1.14 -8.51
C LYS A 44 -3.17 0.89 -8.00
N ARG A 45 -2.49 1.94 -7.60
CA ARG A 45 -1.20 1.82 -6.93
C ARG A 45 -1.19 2.72 -5.70
N VAL A 46 -0.42 2.30 -4.73
CA VAL A 46 -0.25 3.00 -3.46
C VAL A 46 1.23 2.94 -3.10
N TYR A 47 1.73 3.99 -2.51
CA TYR A 47 3.09 4.05 -1.99
C TYR A 47 3.02 4.09 -0.48
N ALA A 48 3.80 3.25 0.16
CA ALA A 48 3.84 3.20 1.62
C ALA A 48 5.27 3.31 2.12
N GLU A 49 5.43 3.89 3.29
CA GLU A 49 6.72 4.00 3.97
C GLU A 49 6.67 3.17 5.24
N VAL A 50 7.63 2.26 5.36
CA VAL A 50 7.67 1.28 6.44
C VAL A 50 9.03 1.31 7.10
N SER A 51 9.06 1.27 8.42
CA SER A 51 10.29 1.15 9.21
C SER A 51 10.13 0.02 10.22
N ARG A 52 11.26 -0.42 10.75
CA ARG A 52 11.26 -1.42 11.81
C ARG A 52 11.20 -0.79 13.19
#